data_43c87d02345b96419d7bd4afda57146e
#
_entry.id   43c87d02345b96419d7bd4afda57146e
#
_cell.length_a   1.000
_cell.length_b   1.000
_cell.length_c   1.000
_cell.angle_alpha   90.00
_cell.angle_beta   90.00
_cell.angle_gamma   90.00
#
_symmetry.space_group_name_H-M   'P 1'
#
loop_
_entity.id
_entity.type
_entity.pdbx_description
1 polymer ?
#
loop_
_entity_poly.entity_id
_entity_poly.type
_entity_poly.pdbx_seq_one_letter_code
_entity_poly.pdbx_strand_id
1 'polypeptide(L)'
;MYVRPKNLDEVITLMSKDTWSILAGGTDIYPSIGERPIKTPFIDLTNVCDLKGITEDGSFWRIGAVATWTELIKTKLPPGFNALKQAAREIGSIQIQNRATIAGNICNASPAADGVPALMILNASVELTS
;
A
#
# COMPACT_ATOMS: atom_id res chain seq x y z
N MET A 1 11.62 -13.58 12.17
CA MET A 1 11.18 -14.35 10.99
C MET A 1 10.55 -13.42 9.96
N TYR A 2 10.72 -13.74 8.69
CA TYR A 2 10.27 -12.92 7.58
C TYR A 2 9.69 -13.85 6.52
N VAL A 3 8.45 -13.64 6.10
CA VAL A 3 7.80 -14.47 5.08
C VAL A 3 7.21 -13.59 3.98
N ARG A 4 7.17 -14.09 2.76
CA ARG A 4 6.63 -13.40 1.58
C ARG A 4 5.58 -14.28 0.91
N PRO A 5 4.35 -14.31 1.42
CA PRO A 5 3.30 -15.12 0.81
C PRO A 5 2.93 -14.63 -0.58
N LYS A 6 2.40 -15.52 -1.41
CA LYS A 6 2.09 -15.26 -2.81
C LYS A 6 0.63 -14.94 -3.05
N ASN A 7 -0.25 -15.30 -2.13
CA ASN A 7 -1.68 -15.04 -2.26
C ASN A 7 -2.29 -14.67 -0.91
N LEU A 8 -3.49 -14.13 -0.96
CA LEU A 8 -4.17 -13.61 0.23
C LEU A 8 -4.55 -14.73 1.21
N ASP A 9 -4.89 -15.92 0.71
CA ASP A 9 -5.24 -17.05 1.58
C ASP A 9 -4.07 -17.46 2.47
N GLU A 10 -2.85 -17.45 1.94
CA GLU A 10 -1.64 -17.70 2.74
C GLU A 10 -1.47 -16.67 3.84
N VAL A 11 -1.70 -15.38 3.53
CA VAL A 11 -1.60 -14.29 4.49
C VAL A 11 -2.58 -14.51 5.64
N ILE A 12 -3.84 -14.78 5.33
CA ILE A 12 -4.90 -14.98 6.31
C ILE A 12 -4.59 -16.19 7.19
N THR A 13 -4.12 -17.27 6.59
CA THR A 13 -3.73 -18.48 7.33
C THR A 13 -2.61 -18.20 8.33
N LEU A 14 -1.58 -17.46 7.90
CA LEU A 14 -0.47 -17.09 8.78
C LEU A 14 -0.94 -16.19 9.92
N MET A 15 -1.76 -15.20 9.62
CA MET A 15 -2.25 -14.24 10.61
C MET A 15 -3.20 -14.87 11.62
N SER A 16 -3.86 -15.96 11.27
CA SER A 16 -4.75 -16.67 12.20
C SER A 16 -4.00 -17.45 13.26
N LYS A 17 -2.72 -17.71 13.05
CA LYS A 17 -1.91 -18.57 13.94
C LYS A 17 -1.03 -17.77 14.91
N ASP A 18 -0.61 -16.57 14.51
CA ASP A 18 0.37 -15.78 15.26
C ASP A 18 0.13 -14.28 15.07
N THR A 19 0.85 -13.49 15.85
CA THR A 19 0.88 -12.04 15.68
C THR A 19 2.03 -11.66 14.74
N TRP A 20 1.69 -10.94 13.67
CA TRP A 20 2.65 -10.53 12.64
C TRP A 20 2.62 -9.02 12.46
N SER A 21 3.77 -8.46 12.10
CA SER A 21 3.85 -7.09 11.58
C SER A 21 3.75 -7.13 10.05
N ILE A 22 2.96 -6.24 9.49
CA ILE A 22 2.73 -6.16 8.05
C ILE A 22 3.74 -5.23 7.42
N LEU A 23 4.33 -5.66 6.32
CA LEU A 23 5.29 -4.90 5.53
C LEU A 23 4.79 -4.79 4.09
N ALA A 24 4.67 -3.57 3.61
CA ALA A 24 4.30 -3.30 2.22
C ALA A 24 5.20 -2.17 1.68
N GLY A 25 6.32 -2.54 1.06
CA GLY A 25 7.31 -1.58 0.58
C GLY A 25 8.35 -1.15 1.61
N GLY A 26 8.00 -1.07 2.90
CA GLY A 26 8.95 -0.86 3.99
C GLY A 26 9.44 0.57 4.21
N THR A 27 8.87 1.55 3.53
CA THR A 27 9.36 2.94 3.59
C THR A 27 9.14 3.61 4.95
N ASP A 28 8.11 3.18 5.70
CA ASP A 28 7.81 3.72 7.03
C ASP A 28 8.29 2.79 8.15
N ILE A 29 8.21 1.49 7.94
CA ILE A 29 8.54 0.49 8.97
C ILE A 29 10.02 0.50 9.29
N TYR A 30 10.89 0.49 8.29
CA TYR A 30 12.35 0.49 8.53
C TYR A 30 12.84 1.72 9.29
N PRO A 31 12.41 2.95 8.95
CA PRO A 31 12.75 4.12 9.76
C PRO A 31 12.21 4.07 11.18
N SER A 32 11.01 3.50 11.41
CA SER A 32 10.44 3.41 12.76
C SER A 32 11.15 2.41 13.63
N ILE A 33 11.67 1.33 13.06
CA ILE A 33 12.44 0.33 13.79
C ILE A 33 13.81 0.89 14.21
N GLY A 34 14.44 1.67 13.33
CA GLY A 34 15.76 2.25 13.57
C GLY A 34 16.79 1.16 13.84
N GLU A 35 17.56 1.31 14.93
CA GLU A 35 18.57 0.34 15.35
C GLU A 35 18.04 -0.75 16.26
N ARG A 36 16.72 -0.75 16.55
CA ARG A 36 16.12 -1.72 17.46
C ARG A 36 16.06 -3.10 16.81
N PRO A 37 16.35 -4.17 17.58
CA PRO A 37 16.15 -5.53 17.07
C PRO A 37 14.69 -5.77 16.69
N ILE A 38 14.46 -6.47 15.58
CA ILE A 38 13.13 -6.87 15.16
C ILE A 38 12.66 -8.00 16.08
N LYS A 39 11.65 -7.72 16.91
CA LYS A 39 11.09 -8.69 17.86
C LYS A 39 9.90 -9.45 17.30
N THR A 40 9.13 -8.83 16.42
CA THR A 40 7.93 -9.42 15.85
C THR A 40 8.24 -9.92 14.44
N PRO A 41 7.76 -11.12 14.08
CA PRO A 41 7.93 -11.59 12.70
C PRO A 41 7.16 -10.71 11.71
N PHE A 42 7.66 -10.62 10.48
CA PHE A 42 7.07 -9.80 9.41
C PHE A 42 6.45 -10.65 8.31
N ILE A 43 5.28 -10.21 7.85
CA ILE A 43 4.70 -10.67 6.59
C ILE A 43 4.89 -9.55 5.55
N ASP A 44 5.62 -9.85 4.49
CA ASP A 44 5.81 -8.94 3.37
C ASP A 44 4.72 -9.20 2.32
N LEU A 45 3.85 -8.21 2.10
CA LEU A 45 2.72 -8.33 1.18
C LEU A 45 3.07 -8.02 -0.27
N THR A 46 4.30 -7.57 -0.56
CA THR A 46 4.64 -7.08 -1.89
C THR A 46 4.53 -8.13 -2.99
N ASN A 47 4.51 -9.41 -2.64
CA ASN A 47 4.40 -10.51 -3.61
C ASN A 47 3.01 -11.13 -3.69
N VAL A 48 2.05 -10.62 -2.95
CA VAL A 48 0.67 -11.12 -2.93
C VAL A 48 -0.06 -10.67 -4.19
N CYS A 49 -0.38 -11.60 -5.08
CA CYS A 49 -0.99 -11.30 -6.37
C CYS A 49 -2.33 -10.58 -6.25
N ASP A 50 -3.14 -10.96 -5.27
CA ASP A 50 -4.48 -10.40 -5.06
C ASP A 50 -4.46 -8.91 -4.67
N LEU A 51 -3.31 -8.42 -4.22
CA LEU A 51 -3.15 -7.04 -3.74
C LEU A 51 -2.39 -6.15 -4.73
N LYS A 52 -2.08 -6.67 -5.91
CA LYS A 52 -1.34 -5.94 -6.93
C LYS A 52 -2.26 -5.28 -7.95
N GLY A 53 -1.73 -4.26 -8.60
CA GLY A 53 -2.31 -3.70 -9.81
C GLY A 53 -3.40 -2.66 -9.59
N ILE A 54 -3.72 -2.00 -10.68
CA ILE A 54 -4.76 -0.98 -10.75
C ILE A 54 -5.64 -1.35 -11.95
N THR A 55 -6.89 -1.69 -11.68
CA THR A 55 -7.79 -2.21 -12.70
C THR A 55 -9.14 -1.54 -12.67
N GLU A 56 -9.79 -1.47 -13.83
CA GLU A 56 -11.17 -1.03 -13.96
C GLU A 56 -12.08 -2.23 -13.71
N ASP A 57 -13.04 -2.06 -12.80
CA ASP A 57 -13.97 -3.12 -12.41
C ASP A 57 -15.40 -2.55 -12.45
N GLY A 58 -16.05 -2.69 -13.62
CA GLY A 58 -17.37 -2.12 -13.85
C GLY A 58 -17.34 -0.59 -13.78
N SER A 59 -18.12 -0.02 -12.84
CA SER A 59 -18.16 1.42 -12.63
C SER A 59 -17.12 1.92 -11.63
N PHE A 60 -16.25 1.03 -11.13
CA PHE A 60 -15.24 1.35 -10.13
C PHE A 60 -13.83 1.13 -10.66
N TRP A 61 -12.88 1.81 -10.06
CA TRP A 61 -11.46 1.50 -10.21
C TRP A 61 -10.99 0.81 -8.93
N ARG A 62 -10.30 -0.32 -9.09
CA ARG A 62 -9.74 -1.06 -7.98
C ARG A 62 -8.24 -0.81 -7.94
N ILE A 63 -7.75 -0.33 -6.80
CA ILE A 63 -6.33 -0.10 -6.57
C ILE A 63 -5.87 -1.12 -5.54
N GLY A 64 -4.95 -2.01 -5.93
CA GLY A 64 -4.43 -3.02 -5.04
C GLY A 64 -3.65 -2.41 -3.88
N ALA A 65 -3.69 -3.05 -2.72
CA ALA A 65 -3.07 -2.53 -1.50
C ALA A 65 -1.57 -2.32 -1.64
N VAL A 66 -0.89 -3.15 -2.43
CA VAL A 66 0.56 -3.03 -2.66
C VAL A 66 0.91 -2.28 -3.94
N ALA A 67 -0.07 -1.68 -4.60
CA ALA A 67 0.22 -0.80 -5.72
C ALA A 67 1.05 0.39 -5.24
N THR A 68 2.09 0.72 -5.98
CA THR A 68 2.99 1.82 -5.62
C THR A 68 2.51 3.13 -6.22
N TRP A 69 3.02 4.22 -5.68
CA TRP A 69 2.74 5.55 -6.23
C TRP A 69 3.25 5.68 -7.67
N THR A 70 4.39 5.06 -7.98
CA THR A 70 4.92 5.03 -9.34
C THR A 70 3.95 4.34 -10.31
N GLU A 71 3.38 3.21 -9.92
CA GLU A 71 2.38 2.50 -10.73
C GLU A 71 1.15 3.38 -10.98
N LEU A 72 0.69 4.09 -9.96
CA LEU A 72 -0.45 5.01 -10.09
C LEU A 72 -0.16 6.12 -11.11
N ILE A 73 1.01 6.73 -11.01
CA ILE A 73 1.43 7.80 -11.93
C ILE A 73 1.46 7.31 -13.38
N LYS A 74 1.95 6.09 -13.59
CA LYS A 74 2.11 5.50 -14.93
C LYS A 74 0.83 4.91 -15.51
N THR A 75 -0.18 4.66 -14.70
CA THR A 75 -1.43 4.07 -15.16
C THR A 75 -2.31 5.14 -15.83
N LYS A 76 -2.89 4.80 -16.96
CA LYS A 76 -3.82 5.69 -17.63
C LYS A 76 -5.15 5.67 -16.90
N LEU A 77 -5.49 6.79 -16.27
CA LEU A 77 -6.69 6.94 -15.46
C LEU A 77 -7.54 8.13 -15.94
N PRO A 78 -8.86 8.14 -15.66
CA PRO A 78 -9.71 9.29 -15.97
C PRO A 78 -9.21 10.59 -15.31
N PRO A 79 -9.56 11.77 -15.86
CA PRO A 79 -9.12 13.07 -15.32
C PRO A 79 -9.44 13.29 -13.85
N GLY A 80 -10.50 12.66 -13.32
CA GLY A 80 -10.85 12.74 -11.90
C GLY A 80 -9.74 12.27 -10.96
N PHE A 81 -8.79 11.48 -11.47
CA PHE A 81 -7.65 10.99 -10.68
C PHE A 81 -6.44 11.92 -10.70
N ASN A 82 -6.52 13.06 -11.39
CA ASN A 82 -5.36 13.96 -11.55
C ASN A 82 -4.85 14.48 -10.20
N ALA A 83 -5.73 14.79 -9.24
CA ALA A 83 -5.33 15.23 -7.91
C ALA A 83 -4.54 14.15 -7.17
N LEU A 84 -4.96 12.89 -7.31
CA LEU A 84 -4.26 11.76 -6.70
C LEU A 84 -2.89 11.55 -7.33
N LYS A 85 -2.78 11.67 -8.66
CA LYS A 85 -1.50 11.58 -9.36
C LYS A 85 -0.56 12.72 -8.98
N GLN A 86 -1.09 13.92 -8.80
CA GLN A 86 -0.31 15.06 -8.36
C GLN A 86 0.23 14.84 -6.94
N ALA A 87 -0.61 14.36 -6.04
CA ALA A 87 -0.19 13.99 -4.69
C ALA A 87 0.90 12.91 -4.73
N ALA A 88 0.75 11.92 -5.61
CA ALA A 88 1.73 10.86 -5.77
C ALA A 88 3.12 11.39 -6.16
N ARG A 89 3.16 12.37 -7.05
CA ARG A 89 4.42 12.98 -7.50
C ARG A 89 5.14 13.75 -6.40
N GLU A 90 4.43 14.18 -5.37
CA GLU A 90 4.98 14.94 -4.26
C GLU A 90 5.41 14.05 -3.08
N ILE A 91 5.17 12.75 -3.15
CA ILE A 91 5.57 11.81 -2.10
C ILE A 91 7.05 11.51 -2.23
N GLY A 92 7.86 12.10 -1.36
CA GLY A 92 9.29 11.84 -1.26
C GLY A 92 10.04 11.91 -2.57
N SER A 93 11.05 11.05 -2.73
CA SER A 93 11.83 10.92 -3.96
C SER A 93 11.19 9.91 -4.91
N ILE A 94 11.69 9.84 -6.15
CA ILE A 94 11.30 8.80 -7.11
C ILE A 94 11.53 7.40 -6.53
N GLN A 95 12.62 7.22 -5.80
CA GLN A 95 12.94 5.94 -5.16
C GLN A 95 11.89 5.55 -4.13
N ILE A 96 11.40 6.51 -3.36
CA ILE A 96 10.33 6.28 -2.39
C ILE A 96 9.02 5.97 -3.13
N GLN A 97 8.69 6.70 -4.18
CA GLN A 97 7.49 6.46 -4.99
C GLN A 97 7.47 5.05 -5.58
N ASN A 98 8.63 4.52 -5.95
CA ASN A 98 8.76 3.17 -6.51
C ASN A 98 8.49 2.07 -5.48
N ARG A 99 8.57 2.35 -4.19
CA ARG A 99 8.43 1.36 -3.12
C ARG A 99 7.23 1.59 -2.23
N ALA A 100 6.91 2.85 -1.94
CA ALA A 100 5.80 3.20 -1.07
C ALA A 100 4.47 2.82 -1.73
N THR A 101 3.59 2.22 -0.95
CA THR A 101 2.28 1.77 -1.42
C THR A 101 1.19 2.73 -1.00
N ILE A 102 0.09 2.70 -1.76
CA ILE A 102 -1.08 3.54 -1.46
C ILE A 102 -1.71 3.13 -0.12
N ALA A 103 -1.86 1.83 0.10
CA ALA A 103 -2.40 1.34 1.38
C ALA A 103 -1.47 1.65 2.55
N GLY A 104 -0.15 1.58 2.36
CA GLY A 104 0.82 1.96 3.39
C GLY A 104 0.69 3.42 3.80
N ASN A 105 0.47 4.31 2.85
CA ASN A 105 0.24 5.74 3.11
C ASN A 105 -1.03 5.96 3.95
N ILE A 106 -2.12 5.27 3.61
CA ILE A 106 -3.39 5.36 4.34
C ILE A 106 -3.23 4.80 5.76
N CYS A 107 -2.60 3.64 5.90
CA CYS A 107 -2.44 2.96 7.20
C CYS A 107 -1.54 3.74 8.15
N ASN A 108 -0.54 4.45 7.62
CA ASN A 108 0.31 5.30 8.43
C ASN A 108 -0.48 6.48 9.02
N ALA A 109 -1.54 6.91 8.33
CA ALA A 109 -2.51 7.91 8.80
C ALA A 109 -1.86 9.15 9.43
N SER A 110 -0.67 9.51 8.99
CA SER A 110 0.01 10.72 9.43
C SER A 110 -0.78 11.95 8.97
N PRO A 111 -0.79 13.05 9.74
CA PRO A 111 -1.33 14.31 9.22
C PRO A 111 -0.70 14.76 7.91
N ALA A 112 0.49 14.26 7.59
CA ALA A 112 1.20 14.51 6.34
C ALA A 112 0.96 13.42 5.28
N ALA A 113 -0.07 12.58 5.43
CA ALA A 113 -0.41 11.53 4.46
C ALA A 113 -1.06 12.18 3.23
N ASP A 114 -0.26 12.46 2.22
CA ASP A 114 -0.64 13.28 1.05
C ASP A 114 -1.74 12.64 0.18
N GLY A 115 -1.85 11.32 0.20
CA GLY A 115 -2.84 10.62 -0.61
C GLY A 115 -4.26 10.67 -0.06
N VAL A 116 -4.44 10.86 1.26
CA VAL A 116 -5.75 10.77 1.90
C VAL A 116 -6.73 11.84 1.40
N PRO A 117 -6.38 13.15 1.35
CA PRO A 117 -7.31 14.15 0.84
C PRO A 117 -7.74 13.89 -0.60
N ALA A 118 -6.82 13.45 -1.47
CA ALA A 118 -7.13 13.17 -2.86
C ALA A 118 -8.07 11.96 -3.00
N LEU A 119 -7.90 10.93 -2.17
CA LEU A 119 -8.79 9.77 -2.15
C LEU A 119 -10.18 10.15 -1.64
N MET A 120 -10.29 11.06 -0.68
CA MET A 120 -11.57 11.56 -0.20
C MET A 120 -12.34 12.29 -1.29
N ILE A 121 -11.67 13.07 -2.13
CA ILE A 121 -12.27 13.74 -3.29
C ILE A 121 -12.86 12.72 -4.25
N LEU A 122 -12.20 11.58 -4.44
CA LEU A 122 -12.64 10.51 -5.30
C LEU A 122 -13.76 9.65 -4.68
N ASN A 123 -14.15 9.94 -3.45
CA ASN A 123 -15.11 9.13 -2.71
C ASN A 123 -14.68 7.65 -2.63
N ALA A 124 -13.38 7.45 -2.37
CA ALA A 124 -12.81 6.11 -2.29
C ALA A 124 -13.30 5.37 -1.05
N SER A 125 -13.41 4.06 -1.16
CA SER A 125 -13.67 3.18 -0.03
C SER A 125 -12.55 2.16 0.11
N VAL A 126 -12.35 1.66 1.33
CA VAL A 126 -11.32 0.67 1.63
C VAL A 126 -11.98 -0.68 1.85
N GLU A 127 -11.52 -1.68 1.10
CA GLU A 127 -11.97 -3.05 1.26
C GLU A 127 -11.02 -3.78 2.22
N LEU A 128 -11.58 -4.30 3.31
CA LEU A 128 -10.83 -5.06 4.31
C LEU A 128 -11.13 -6.54 4.18
N THR A 129 -10.11 -7.37 4.35
CA THR A 129 -10.23 -8.82 4.30
C THR A 129 -9.63 -9.43 5.56
N SER A 130 -10.35 -10.35 6.17
CA SER A 130 -9.89 -11.05 7.38
C SER A 130 -10.09 -12.56 7.27
#